data_e70760c8e15ec70fd67f959580070bb3
#
_entry.id   e70760c8e15ec70fd67f959580070bb3
#
_cell.length_a   1.000
_cell.length_b   1.000
_cell.length_c   1.000
_cell.angle_alpha   90.00
_cell.angle_beta   90.00
_cell.angle_gamma   90.00
#
_symmetry.space_group_name_H-M   'P 1'
#
loop_
_entity.id
_entity.type
_entity.pdbx_description
1 polymer ?
#
loop_
_entity_poly.entity_id
_entity_poly.type
_entity_poly.pdbx_seq_one_letter_code
_entity_poly.pdbx_strand_id
1 'polypeptide(L)'
;MGAPDLIFELRRKGYSIRADGGILDISPADNLPPELVNAIRQSKAEILTELQREARTEWRRQKVIAMLNAASGTQRAIYTDTDSDQHNVILTVAVRACQQTCEMLIPKSKYDPWKLLELVERHGQATH
;
A
#
# COMPACT_ATOMS: atom_id res chain seq x y z
N MET A 1 -20.24 7.73 -7.10
CA MET A 1 -18.96 7.97 -6.41
C MET A 1 -18.36 6.63 -6.03
N GLY A 2 -17.14 6.36 -6.45
CA GLY A 2 -16.46 5.12 -6.13
C GLY A 2 -15.94 5.09 -4.69
N ALA A 3 -15.52 3.90 -4.23
CA ALA A 3 -15.00 3.73 -2.86
C ALA A 3 -13.80 4.62 -2.56
N PRO A 4 -12.78 4.75 -3.44
CA PRO A 4 -11.66 5.66 -3.17
C PRO A 4 -12.09 7.11 -3.01
N ASP A 5 -13.03 7.57 -3.83
CA ASP A 5 -13.55 8.94 -3.75
C ASP A 5 -14.30 9.19 -2.46
N LEU A 6 -15.06 8.21 -2.00
CA LEU A 6 -15.83 8.29 -0.77
C LEU A 6 -14.93 8.33 0.45
N ILE A 7 -13.88 7.52 0.48
CA ILE A 7 -12.87 7.53 1.53
C ILE A 7 -12.16 8.89 1.57
N PHE A 8 -11.77 9.40 0.43
CA PHE A 8 -11.12 10.71 0.30
C PHE A 8 -12.03 11.81 0.82
N GLU A 9 -13.30 11.80 0.45
CA GLU A 9 -14.29 12.80 0.88
C GLU A 9 -14.50 12.79 2.39
N LEU A 10 -14.58 11.60 2.99
CA LEU A 10 -14.70 11.45 4.43
C LEU A 10 -13.48 12.03 5.16
N ARG A 11 -12.29 11.70 4.69
CA ARG A 11 -11.04 12.21 5.28
C ARG A 11 -10.91 13.71 5.13
N ARG A 12 -11.31 14.24 3.97
CA ARG A 12 -11.30 15.69 3.72
C ARG A 12 -12.20 16.43 4.69
N LYS A 13 -13.31 15.83 5.07
CA LYS A 13 -14.26 16.42 6.04
C LYS A 13 -13.86 16.21 7.50
N GLY A 14 -12.74 15.57 7.75
CA GLY A 14 -12.22 15.36 9.08
C GLY A 14 -12.63 14.06 9.75
N TYR A 15 -13.25 13.14 9.02
CA TYR A 15 -13.58 11.82 9.55
C TYR A 15 -12.39 10.88 9.44
N SER A 16 -12.26 10.03 10.44
CA SER A 16 -11.32 8.89 10.42
C SER A 16 -12.09 7.64 10.00
N ILE A 17 -11.56 6.88 9.06
CA ILE A 17 -12.20 5.65 8.59
C ILE A 17 -11.17 4.51 8.60
N ARG A 18 -11.55 3.40 9.23
CA ARG A 18 -10.70 2.20 9.33
C ARG A 18 -11.53 0.94 9.15
N ALA A 19 -10.87 -0.12 8.71
CA ALA A 19 -11.46 -1.45 8.64
C ALA A 19 -10.94 -2.27 9.82
N ASP A 20 -11.86 -2.92 10.54
CA ASP A 20 -11.54 -3.80 11.64
C ASP A 20 -12.32 -5.10 11.47
N GLY A 21 -11.66 -6.13 10.93
CA GLY A 21 -12.23 -7.46 10.79
C GLY A 21 -13.55 -7.53 10.02
N GLY A 22 -13.73 -6.72 8.99
CA GLY A 22 -14.97 -6.68 8.22
C GLY A 22 -15.97 -5.63 8.72
N ILE A 23 -15.60 -4.88 9.73
CA ILE A 23 -16.42 -3.78 10.28
C ILE A 23 -15.75 -2.47 9.87
N LEU A 24 -16.56 -1.51 9.39
CA LEU A 24 -16.08 -0.15 9.16
C LEU A 24 -16.22 0.67 10.43
N ASP A 25 -15.13 1.25 10.88
CA ASP A 25 -15.10 2.14 12.03
C ASP A 25 -14.87 3.57 11.54
N ILE A 26 -15.86 4.43 11.74
CA ILE A 26 -15.84 5.82 11.31
C ILE A 26 -16.02 6.71 12.53
N SER A 27 -15.11 7.66 12.70
CA SER A 27 -15.13 8.55 13.86
C SER A 27 -14.89 10.00 13.41
N PRO A 28 -15.64 10.97 13.93
CA PRO A 28 -16.79 10.82 14.83
C PRO A 28 -18.05 10.43 14.07
N ALA A 29 -18.82 9.47 14.60
CA ALA A 29 -20.01 8.96 13.93
C ALA A 29 -21.23 9.86 14.10
N ASP A 30 -21.22 10.73 15.11
CA ASP A 30 -22.38 11.49 15.53
C ASP A 30 -22.86 12.52 14.51
N ASN A 31 -21.96 13.02 13.67
CA ASN A 31 -22.25 14.10 12.73
C ASN A 31 -22.28 13.66 11.27
N LEU A 32 -22.38 12.36 11.01
CA LEU A 32 -22.43 11.87 9.63
C LEU A 32 -23.76 12.23 8.97
N PRO A 33 -23.73 12.95 7.84
CA PRO A 33 -24.97 13.22 7.09
C PRO A 33 -25.61 11.92 6.60
N PRO A 34 -26.95 11.85 6.55
CA PRO A 34 -27.64 10.65 6.08
C PRO A 34 -27.24 10.19 4.68
N GLU A 35 -26.91 11.13 3.81
CA GLU A 35 -26.46 10.86 2.43
C GLU A 35 -25.16 10.09 2.44
N LEU A 36 -24.21 10.47 3.30
CA LEU A 36 -22.94 9.76 3.44
C LEU A 36 -23.13 8.38 4.07
N VAL A 37 -24.02 8.27 5.06
CA VAL A 37 -24.34 6.98 5.68
C VAL A 37 -24.86 6.00 4.62
N ASN A 38 -25.78 6.45 3.77
CA ASN A 38 -26.34 5.61 2.70
C ASN A 38 -25.29 5.22 1.67
N ALA A 39 -24.44 6.16 1.27
CA ALA A 39 -23.35 5.89 0.32
C ALA A 39 -22.36 4.86 0.89
N ILE A 40 -22.03 4.98 2.16
CA ILE A 40 -21.14 4.04 2.86
C ILE A 40 -21.76 2.65 2.89
N ARG A 41 -23.05 2.55 3.24
CA ARG A 41 -23.74 1.25 3.28
C ARG A 41 -23.76 0.56 1.92
N GLN A 42 -24.00 1.32 0.85
CA GLN A 42 -24.06 0.77 -0.50
C GLN A 42 -22.69 0.32 -1.00
N SER A 43 -21.62 0.95 -0.55
CA SER A 43 -20.25 0.68 -1.01
C SER A 43 -19.40 0.00 0.04
N LYS A 44 -19.99 -0.56 1.09
CA LYS A 44 -19.25 -1.14 2.23
C LYS A 44 -18.19 -2.14 1.81
N ALA A 45 -18.55 -3.10 0.94
CA ALA A 45 -17.61 -4.14 0.50
C ALA A 45 -16.43 -3.54 -0.26
N GLU A 46 -16.68 -2.57 -1.13
CA GLU A 46 -15.63 -1.89 -1.89
C GLU A 46 -14.74 -1.04 -1.00
N ILE A 47 -15.32 -0.36 0.00
CA ILE A 47 -14.58 0.44 0.97
C ILE A 47 -13.66 -0.45 1.80
N LEU A 48 -14.15 -1.59 2.27
CA LEU A 48 -13.34 -2.55 3.01
C LEU A 48 -12.17 -3.04 2.18
N THR A 49 -12.39 -3.35 0.91
CA THR A 49 -11.34 -3.78 -0.01
C THR A 49 -10.27 -2.69 -0.18
N GLU A 50 -10.70 -1.44 -0.37
CA GLU A 50 -9.77 -0.33 -0.52
C GLU A 50 -8.96 -0.08 0.75
N LEU A 51 -9.60 -0.14 1.92
CA LEU A 51 -8.91 0.05 3.19
C LEU A 51 -7.91 -1.09 3.46
N GLN A 52 -8.26 -2.31 3.09
CA GLN A 52 -7.34 -3.44 3.20
C GLN A 52 -6.16 -3.28 2.26
N ARG A 53 -6.40 -2.79 1.04
CA ARG A 53 -5.33 -2.50 0.08
C ARG A 53 -4.39 -1.43 0.63
N GLU A 54 -4.91 -0.35 1.19
CA GLU A 54 -4.10 0.70 1.81
C GLU A 54 -3.27 0.15 2.98
N ALA A 55 -3.89 -0.68 3.82
CA ALA A 55 -3.21 -1.28 4.96
C ALA A 55 -2.06 -2.18 4.51
N ARG A 56 -2.26 -2.97 3.44
CA ARG A 56 -1.22 -3.82 2.87
C ARG A 56 -0.09 -3.00 2.26
N THR A 57 -0.44 -1.93 1.55
CA THR A 57 0.56 -1.00 0.99
C THR A 57 1.41 -0.39 2.10
N GLU A 58 0.79 0.09 3.16
CA GLU A 58 1.51 0.66 4.30
C GLU A 58 2.36 -0.40 5.01
N TRP A 59 1.87 -1.62 5.14
CA TRP A 59 2.62 -2.71 5.73
C TRP A 59 3.89 -3.02 4.92
N ARG A 60 3.77 -3.09 3.58
CA ARG A 60 4.93 -3.30 2.71
C ARG A 60 5.93 -2.16 2.84
N ARG A 61 5.44 -0.93 2.90
CA ARG A 61 6.28 0.26 3.08
C ARG A 61 7.07 0.19 4.38
N GLN A 62 6.40 -0.12 5.48
CA GLN A 62 7.06 -0.27 6.79
C GLN A 62 8.07 -1.40 6.78
N LYS A 63 7.74 -2.49 6.12
CA LYS A 63 8.62 -3.65 6.02
C LYS A 63 9.93 -3.30 5.31
N VAL A 64 9.85 -2.64 4.17
CA VAL A 64 11.04 -2.30 3.38
C VAL A 64 11.88 -1.22 4.08
N ILE A 65 11.25 -0.29 4.79
CA ILE A 65 11.97 0.71 5.59
C ILE A 65 12.71 0.03 6.74
N ALA A 66 12.08 -0.93 7.41
CA ALA A 66 12.72 -1.70 8.47
C ALA A 66 13.93 -2.47 7.96
N MET A 67 13.83 -3.07 6.77
CA MET A 67 14.95 -3.75 6.12
C MET A 67 16.09 -2.79 5.84
N LEU A 68 15.79 -1.59 5.36
CA LEU A 68 16.77 -0.57 5.07
C LEU A 68 17.48 -0.11 6.35
N ASN A 69 16.74 0.06 7.44
CA ASN A 69 17.29 0.50 8.73
C ASN A 69 18.10 -0.58 9.42
N ALA A 70 17.79 -1.85 9.19
CA ALA A 70 18.50 -2.98 9.81
C ALA A 70 19.89 -3.19 9.21
N ALA A 71 20.15 -2.70 8.00
CA ALA A 71 21.42 -2.88 7.31
C ALA A 71 22.05 -1.52 7.01
N SER A 72 22.94 -1.07 7.88
CA SER A 72 23.47 0.30 7.88
C SER A 72 24.26 0.69 6.62
N GLY A 73 24.79 -0.25 5.87
CA GLY A 73 25.51 0.04 4.62
C GLY A 73 24.66 -0.05 3.38
N THR A 74 23.39 -0.41 3.52
CA THR A 74 22.52 -0.66 2.40
C THR A 74 21.89 0.63 1.89
N GLN A 75 21.97 0.87 0.57
CA GLN A 75 21.38 2.05 -0.06
C GLN A 75 19.95 1.81 -0.53
N ARG A 76 19.58 0.56 -0.76
CA ARG A 76 18.27 0.18 -1.26
C ARG A 76 17.80 -1.10 -0.58
N ALA A 77 16.48 -1.19 -0.39
CA ALA A 77 15.85 -2.41 0.08
C ALA A 77 14.63 -2.69 -0.80
N ILE A 78 14.39 -3.97 -1.06
CA ILE A 78 13.26 -4.41 -1.89
C ILE A 78 12.52 -5.50 -1.14
N TYR A 79 11.21 -5.35 -1.03
CA TYR A 79 10.32 -6.38 -0.54
C TYR A 79 9.44 -6.88 -1.68
N THR A 80 9.39 -8.19 -1.86
CA THR A 80 8.60 -8.84 -2.91
C THR A 80 7.37 -9.49 -2.30
N ASP A 81 6.20 -9.02 -2.71
CA ASP A 81 4.91 -9.55 -2.25
C ASP A 81 4.28 -10.34 -3.39
N THR A 82 4.20 -11.66 -3.23
CA THR A 82 3.61 -12.57 -4.22
C THR A 82 2.20 -13.00 -3.86
N ASP A 83 1.68 -12.57 -2.72
CA ASP A 83 0.44 -13.09 -2.15
C ASP A 83 -0.73 -12.11 -2.21
N SER A 84 -0.45 -10.81 -2.16
CA SER A 84 -1.51 -9.79 -2.06
C SER A 84 -2.28 -9.56 -3.35
N ASP A 85 -1.70 -9.86 -4.50
CA ASP A 85 -2.33 -9.67 -5.81
C ASP A 85 -2.37 -11.00 -6.56
N GLN A 86 -3.52 -11.32 -7.14
CA GLN A 86 -3.74 -12.59 -7.83
C GLN A 86 -2.91 -12.70 -9.11
N HIS A 87 -2.71 -11.59 -9.82
CA HIS A 87 -2.11 -11.58 -11.15
C HIS A 87 -0.72 -10.94 -11.20
N ASN A 88 -0.34 -10.22 -10.17
CA ASN A 88 0.90 -9.45 -10.17
C ASN A 88 1.72 -9.72 -8.91
N VAL A 89 3.04 -9.61 -9.09
CA VAL A 89 3.98 -9.50 -7.97
C VAL A 89 4.14 -8.01 -7.67
N ILE A 90 4.05 -7.62 -6.41
CA ILE A 90 4.21 -6.23 -5.98
C ILE A 90 5.60 -6.08 -5.39
N LEU A 91 6.42 -5.25 -6.02
CA LEU A 91 7.75 -4.92 -5.53
C LEU A 91 7.69 -3.56 -4.84
N THR A 92 8.09 -3.52 -3.57
CA THR A 92 8.22 -2.27 -2.83
C THR A 92 9.70 -1.98 -2.66
N VAL A 93 10.12 -0.82 -3.12
CA VAL A 93 11.53 -0.40 -3.12
C VAL A 93 11.68 0.83 -2.23
N ALA A 94 12.64 0.78 -1.30
CA ALA A 94 13.03 1.94 -0.52
C ALA A 94 14.45 2.36 -0.89
N VAL A 95 14.67 3.66 -1.05
CA VAL A 95 15.98 4.23 -1.37
C VAL A 95 16.38 5.16 -0.24
N ARG A 96 17.54 4.93 0.36
CA ARG A 96 18.02 5.69 1.51
C ARG A 96 18.25 7.16 1.17
N ALA A 97 18.79 7.44 0.00
CA ALA A 97 19.15 8.80 -0.38
C ALA A 97 17.96 9.77 -0.43
N CYS A 98 16.79 9.31 -0.86
CA CYS A 98 15.61 10.17 -0.96
C CYS A 98 14.56 9.88 0.11
N GLN A 99 14.74 8.87 0.95
CA GLN A 99 13.82 8.45 2.01
C GLN A 99 12.40 8.19 1.51
N GLN A 100 12.28 7.79 0.25
CA GLN A 100 11.01 7.51 -0.38
C GLN A 100 10.89 6.04 -0.73
N THR A 101 9.64 5.58 -0.81
CA THR A 101 9.31 4.24 -1.26
C THR A 101 8.47 4.32 -2.52
N CYS A 102 8.60 3.33 -3.40
CA CYS A 102 7.74 3.18 -4.56
C CYS A 102 7.33 1.72 -4.72
N GLU A 103 6.21 1.51 -5.40
CA GLU A 103 5.73 0.17 -5.70
C GLU A 103 5.68 -0.04 -7.21
N MET A 104 6.02 -1.26 -7.62
CA MET A 104 5.92 -1.68 -9.01
C MET A 104 5.11 -2.98 -9.08
N LEU A 105 4.21 -3.05 -10.06
CA LEU A 105 3.43 -4.24 -10.34
C LEU A 105 4.05 -4.97 -11.51
N ILE A 106 4.44 -6.23 -11.29
CA ILE A 106 5.00 -7.07 -12.34
C ILE A 106 4.05 -8.25 -12.55
N PRO A 107 3.53 -8.46 -13.77
CA PRO A 107 2.70 -9.64 -14.04
C PRO A 107 3.42 -10.91 -13.62
N LYS A 108 2.73 -11.80 -12.93
CA LYS A 108 3.33 -13.06 -12.45
C LYS A 108 3.90 -13.90 -13.58
N SER A 109 3.29 -13.82 -14.77
CA SER A 109 3.77 -14.52 -15.96
C SER A 109 5.11 -14.00 -16.47
N LYS A 110 5.48 -12.77 -16.10
CA LYS A 110 6.74 -12.13 -16.53
C LYS A 110 7.74 -11.96 -15.40
N TYR A 111 7.37 -12.36 -14.19
CA TYR A 111 8.24 -12.22 -13.03
C TYR A 111 9.36 -13.26 -13.09
N ASP A 112 10.59 -12.78 -13.04
CA ASP A 112 11.77 -13.63 -13.02
C ASP A 112 12.66 -13.16 -11.85
N PRO A 113 12.73 -13.95 -10.76
CA PRO A 113 13.54 -13.58 -9.60
C PRO A 113 15.02 -13.39 -9.92
N TRP A 114 15.54 -14.16 -10.87
CA TRP A 114 16.97 -14.07 -11.26
C TRP A 114 17.27 -12.77 -11.98
N LYS A 115 16.38 -12.34 -12.87
CA LYS A 115 16.52 -11.05 -13.54
C LYS A 115 16.39 -9.88 -12.57
N LEU A 116 15.50 -9.99 -11.60
CA LEU A 116 15.36 -8.97 -10.57
C LEU A 116 16.64 -8.82 -9.77
N LEU A 117 17.24 -9.95 -9.37
CA LEU A 117 18.50 -9.96 -8.63
C LEU A 117 19.63 -9.32 -9.43
N GLU A 118 19.73 -9.65 -10.71
CA GLU A 118 20.69 -9.01 -11.62
C GLU A 118 20.52 -7.50 -11.69
N LEU A 119 19.28 -7.04 -11.85
CA LEU A 119 18.98 -5.61 -11.94
C LEU A 119 19.37 -4.89 -10.65
N VAL A 120 19.07 -5.47 -9.51
CA VAL A 120 19.40 -4.90 -8.20
C VAL A 120 20.91 -4.78 -8.04
N GLU A 121 21.64 -5.82 -8.37
CA GLU A 121 23.12 -5.83 -8.31
C GLU A 121 23.72 -4.79 -9.24
N ARG A 122 23.23 -4.73 -10.49
CA ARG A 122 23.71 -3.78 -11.48
C ARG A 122 23.49 -2.34 -11.07
N HIS A 123 22.28 -2.01 -10.63
CA HIS A 123 21.94 -0.66 -10.22
C HIS A 123 22.55 -0.29 -8.87
N GLY A 124 22.73 -1.27 -7.98
CA GLY A 124 23.45 -1.07 -6.74
C GLY A 124 24.90 -0.67 -6.96
N GLN A 125 25.55 -1.23 -7.98
CA GLN A 125 26.92 -0.88 -8.33
C GLN A 125 27.02 0.49 -9.01
N ALA A 126 25.99 0.87 -9.77
CA ALA A 126 25.98 2.13 -10.52
C ALA A 126 25.80 3.37 -9.64
N THR A 127 25.46 3.21 -8.37
CA THR A 127 25.17 4.34 -7.46
C THR A 127 26.36 4.71 -6.56
N HIS A 128 27.50 4.17 -6.82
CA HIS A 128 28.71 4.51 -6.04
C HIS A 128 29.32 5.85 -6.41
#